data_9c7340468afe6ebd708c554b751b91bb
#
_entry.id   9c7340468afe6ebd708c554b751b91bb
#
_cell.length_a   1.000
_cell.length_b   1.000
_cell.length_c   1.000
_cell.angle_alpha   90.00
_cell.angle_beta   90.00
_cell.angle_gamma   90.00
#
_symmetry.space_group_name_H-M   'P 1'
#
loop_
_entity.id
_entity.type
_entity.pdbx_description
1 polymer ?
#
loop_
_entity_poly.entity_id
_entity_poly.type
_entity_poly.pdbx_seq_one_letter_code
_entity_poly.pdbx_strand_id
1 'polypeptide(L)'
;MRCLVLSIATAAASALAACGGGDPPPDADEALACMTSGRGDTYTVGLAHAGTGGAFDFKLMSADPAPPGRNLNTWTLQINWEATGAPVTGASIIVTPFMPDHQHGPGAYTPQVQATANPGEYKISQINTWMPGYWEITITVDAAQVHDSVIYKFCIPA
;
A
#
# COMPACT_ATOMS: atom_id res chain seq x y z
N MET A 1 71.12 46.55 22.32
CA MET A 1 70.17 45.64 23.00
C MET A 1 69.06 45.38 22.05
N ARG A 2 68.97 44.17 21.48
CA ARG A 2 67.93 43.77 20.51
C ARG A 2 66.87 42.94 21.24
N CYS A 3 65.64 43.43 21.30
CA CYS A 3 64.55 42.67 21.79
C CYS A 3 64.07 41.71 20.68
N LEU A 4 64.08 40.43 21.01
CA LEU A 4 63.53 39.33 20.18
C LEU A 4 62.06 39.19 20.51
N VAL A 5 61.18 39.43 19.55
CA VAL A 5 59.74 39.21 19.69
C VAL A 5 59.43 37.78 19.17
N LEU A 6 59.00 36.94 20.07
CA LEU A 6 58.59 35.55 19.79
C LEU A 6 57.11 35.56 19.41
N SER A 7 56.84 35.32 18.12
CA SER A 7 55.45 35.18 17.64
C SER A 7 55.01 33.77 17.86
N ILE A 8 53.98 33.61 18.70
CA ILE A 8 53.26 32.33 18.90
C ILE A 8 52.17 32.23 17.85
N ALA A 9 52.32 31.29 16.91
CA ALA A 9 51.28 30.94 15.95
C ALA A 9 50.28 29.98 16.59
N THR A 10 49.06 30.45 16.84
CA THR A 10 47.94 29.61 17.24
C THR A 10 47.31 28.94 16.01
N ALA A 11 47.52 27.65 15.86
CA ALA A 11 46.83 26.83 14.87
C ALA A 11 45.36 26.59 15.30
N ALA A 12 44.43 27.23 14.62
CA ALA A 12 43.00 26.92 14.76
C ALA A 12 42.69 25.62 14.00
N ALA A 13 42.42 24.55 14.74
CA ALA A 13 41.90 23.30 14.18
C ALA A 13 40.44 23.51 13.87
N SER A 14 40.10 23.67 12.58
CA SER A 14 38.72 23.64 12.09
C SER A 14 38.22 22.19 12.09
N ALA A 15 37.41 21.82 13.07
CA ALA A 15 36.65 20.55 13.05
C ALA A 15 35.56 20.67 11.99
N LEU A 16 35.78 20.07 10.83
CA LEU A 16 34.67 19.79 9.88
C LEU A 16 33.77 18.72 10.51
N ALA A 17 32.64 19.14 11.02
CA ALA A 17 31.55 18.24 11.30
C ALA A 17 31.01 17.75 9.95
N ALA A 18 31.41 16.57 9.52
CA ALA A 18 30.77 15.86 8.43
C ALA A 18 29.37 15.42 8.94
N CYS A 19 28.36 16.23 8.64
CA CYS A 19 26.98 15.75 8.67
C CYS A 19 26.87 14.71 7.57
N GLY A 20 27.01 13.43 7.93
CA GLY A 20 26.67 12.31 7.07
C GLY A 20 25.16 12.22 6.91
N GLY A 21 24.58 13.12 6.14
CA GLY A 21 23.26 12.94 5.58
C GLY A 21 23.40 11.97 4.42
N GLY A 22 23.28 10.67 4.67
CA GLY A 22 23.04 9.73 3.58
C GLY A 22 21.69 10.09 2.97
N ASP A 23 21.67 10.23 1.65
CA ASP A 23 20.39 10.38 0.95
C ASP A 23 19.50 9.19 1.33
N PRO A 24 18.19 9.43 1.62
CA PRO A 24 17.26 8.34 1.89
C PRO A 24 17.27 7.39 0.68
N PRO A 25 17.05 6.10 0.89
CA PRO A 25 16.92 5.17 -0.24
C PRO A 25 15.81 5.67 -1.17
N PRO A 26 15.98 5.56 -2.51
CA PRO A 26 15.02 6.10 -3.50
C PRO A 26 13.59 5.65 -3.26
N ASP A 27 13.38 4.44 -2.72
CA ASP A 27 12.08 3.91 -2.35
C ASP A 27 11.37 4.71 -1.23
N ALA A 28 12.12 5.37 -0.34
CA ALA A 28 11.56 6.17 0.75
C ALA A 28 10.98 7.50 0.24
N ASP A 29 11.64 8.13 -0.72
CA ASP A 29 11.17 9.37 -1.35
C ASP A 29 9.89 9.11 -2.15
N GLU A 30 9.81 8.00 -2.84
CA GLU A 30 8.63 7.61 -3.60
C GLU A 30 7.42 7.32 -2.69
N ALA A 31 7.64 6.59 -1.60
CA ALA A 31 6.60 6.36 -0.60
C ALA A 31 6.08 7.67 -0.02
N LEU A 32 6.97 8.60 0.33
CA LEU A 32 6.60 9.92 0.84
C LEU A 32 5.84 10.73 -0.21
N ALA A 33 6.29 10.74 -1.47
CA ALA A 33 5.62 11.40 -2.57
C ALA A 33 4.20 10.86 -2.78
N CYS A 34 4.02 9.54 -2.71
CA CYS A 34 2.70 8.91 -2.77
C CYS A 34 1.80 9.38 -1.63
N MET A 35 2.26 9.28 -0.39
CA MET A 35 1.47 9.64 0.80
C MET A 35 1.06 11.12 0.83
N THR A 36 1.89 12.00 0.26
CA THR A 36 1.60 13.44 0.21
C THR A 36 0.77 13.86 -1.01
N SER A 37 0.69 13.03 -2.05
CA SER A 37 -0.03 13.32 -3.29
C SER A 37 -1.55 13.15 -3.19
N GLY A 38 -2.04 12.46 -2.17
CA GLY A 38 -3.46 12.11 -2.02
C GLY A 38 -3.98 11.09 -3.04
N ARG A 39 -3.08 10.34 -3.70
CA ARG A 39 -3.44 9.33 -4.73
C ARG A 39 -4.13 8.10 -4.16
N GLY A 40 -3.81 7.74 -2.93
CA GLY A 40 -4.29 6.52 -2.29
C GLY A 40 -5.56 6.73 -1.48
N ASP A 41 -6.25 5.64 -1.21
CA ASP A 41 -7.33 5.59 -0.25
C ASP A 41 -6.79 5.80 1.18
N THR A 42 -7.56 6.48 2.00
CA THR A 42 -7.30 6.49 3.44
C THR A 42 -7.91 5.24 4.06
N TYR A 43 -7.07 4.34 4.56
CA TYR A 43 -7.56 3.12 5.18
C TYR A 43 -8.39 3.42 6.44
N THR A 44 -9.58 2.85 6.45
CA THR A 44 -10.44 2.72 7.64
C THR A 44 -11.09 1.35 7.61
N VAL A 45 -11.40 0.80 8.78
CA VAL A 45 -12.22 -0.42 8.87
C VAL A 45 -13.57 -0.15 8.21
N GLY A 46 -13.95 -0.99 7.26
CA GLY A 46 -15.18 -0.81 6.50
C GLY A 46 -15.09 0.17 5.32
N LEU A 47 -13.85 0.51 4.86
CA LEU A 47 -13.64 1.29 3.64
C LEU A 47 -14.42 0.65 2.48
N ALA A 48 -15.37 1.41 1.93
CA ALA A 48 -16.30 0.91 0.93
C ALA A 48 -16.09 1.60 -0.42
N HIS A 49 -16.22 0.82 -1.49
CA HIS A 49 -16.25 1.29 -2.87
C HIS A 49 -17.36 0.55 -3.62
N ALA A 50 -18.09 1.28 -4.46
CA ALA A 50 -18.96 0.66 -5.45
C ALA A 50 -18.11 0.00 -6.54
N GLY A 51 -18.58 -1.11 -7.06
CA GLY A 51 -17.97 -1.74 -8.23
C GLY A 51 -18.02 -0.84 -9.45
N THR A 52 -17.07 -0.96 -10.34
CA THR A 52 -16.96 -0.16 -11.58
C THR A 52 -18.16 -0.40 -12.53
N GLY A 53 -18.74 -1.59 -12.47
CA GLY A 53 -19.97 -1.96 -13.19
C GLY A 53 -21.26 -1.65 -12.43
N GLY A 54 -21.16 -1.22 -11.17
CA GLY A 54 -22.31 -0.89 -10.32
C GLY A 54 -23.17 -2.09 -9.90
N ALA A 55 -22.65 -3.31 -10.01
CA ALA A 55 -23.38 -4.51 -9.63
C ALA A 55 -23.18 -4.88 -8.15
N PHE A 56 -21.99 -4.62 -7.63
CA PHE A 56 -21.61 -4.98 -6.28
C PHE A 56 -21.10 -3.79 -5.48
N ASP A 57 -21.36 -3.83 -4.18
CA ASP A 57 -20.68 -3.04 -3.15
C ASP A 57 -19.57 -3.87 -2.54
N PHE A 58 -18.39 -3.26 -2.42
CA PHE A 58 -17.21 -3.86 -1.82
C PHE A 58 -16.83 -3.11 -0.55
N LYS A 59 -16.62 -3.83 0.54
CA LYS A 59 -16.25 -3.23 1.82
C LYS A 59 -15.07 -3.97 2.43
N LEU A 60 -13.95 -3.25 2.59
CA LEU A 60 -12.75 -3.75 3.26
C LEU A 60 -12.95 -3.75 4.77
N MET A 61 -13.33 -4.90 5.32
CA MET A 61 -13.68 -5.06 6.74
C MET A 61 -12.46 -5.03 7.65
N SER A 62 -11.35 -5.60 7.17
CA SER A 62 -10.07 -5.57 7.89
C SER A 62 -8.90 -5.76 6.95
N ALA A 63 -7.73 -5.29 7.37
CA ALA A 63 -6.44 -5.58 6.78
C ALA A 63 -5.45 -5.98 7.89
N ASP A 64 -4.50 -6.85 7.55
CA ASP A 64 -3.38 -7.22 8.39
C ASP A 64 -2.12 -7.26 7.49
N PRO A 65 -1.17 -6.31 7.69
CA PRO A 65 -1.20 -5.20 8.64
C PRO A 65 -2.32 -4.18 8.36
N ALA A 66 -2.69 -3.39 9.38
CA ALA A 66 -3.66 -2.30 9.30
C ALA A 66 -3.02 -0.96 9.76
N PRO A 67 -2.90 0.04 8.86
CA PRO A 67 -3.26 0.04 7.43
C PRO A 67 -2.47 -0.96 6.61
N PRO A 68 -2.87 -1.24 5.34
CA PRO A 68 -2.10 -2.06 4.43
C PRO A 68 -0.65 -1.61 4.34
N GLY A 69 0.27 -2.54 4.44
CA GLY A 69 1.69 -2.28 4.61
C GLY A 69 2.58 -3.06 3.65
N ARG A 70 3.89 -2.92 3.81
CA ARG A 70 4.89 -3.57 2.98
C ARG A 70 4.86 -5.10 3.18
N ASN A 71 5.16 -5.84 2.12
CA ASN A 71 5.18 -7.30 2.02
C ASN A 71 3.76 -7.92 2.03
N LEU A 72 3.60 -9.06 2.69
CA LEU A 72 2.36 -9.83 2.66
C LEU A 72 1.27 -9.20 3.51
N ASN A 73 0.13 -8.99 2.87
CA ASN A 73 -1.09 -8.52 3.52
C ASN A 73 -2.17 -9.61 3.47
N THR A 74 -3.05 -9.60 4.46
CA THR A 74 -4.28 -10.39 4.49
C THR A 74 -5.45 -9.45 4.72
N TRP A 75 -6.47 -9.55 3.86
CA TRP A 75 -7.66 -8.72 3.93
C TRP A 75 -8.91 -9.56 4.18
N THR A 76 -9.90 -8.96 4.84
CA THR A 76 -11.27 -9.48 4.89
C THR A 76 -12.17 -8.52 4.14
N LEU A 77 -12.85 -9.01 3.12
CA LEU A 77 -13.70 -8.25 2.23
C LEU A 77 -15.14 -8.74 2.36
N GLN A 78 -16.10 -7.82 2.54
CA GLN A 78 -17.52 -8.08 2.39
C GLN A 78 -17.96 -7.61 1.01
N ILE A 79 -18.72 -8.45 0.30
CA ILE A 79 -19.30 -8.14 -1.02
C ILE A 79 -20.80 -8.31 -0.94
N ASN A 80 -21.53 -7.28 -1.34
CA ASN A 80 -22.99 -7.30 -1.39
C ASN A 80 -23.48 -6.89 -2.79
N TRP A 81 -24.66 -7.33 -3.15
CA TRP A 81 -25.37 -6.81 -4.31
C TRP A 81 -25.75 -5.36 -4.07
N GLU A 82 -25.33 -4.44 -4.97
CA GLU A 82 -25.66 -3.00 -4.86
C GLU A 82 -27.16 -2.76 -4.75
N ALA A 83 -27.94 -3.39 -5.61
CA ALA A 83 -29.38 -3.16 -5.70
C ALA A 83 -30.18 -3.63 -4.48
N THR A 84 -29.69 -4.60 -3.73
CA THR A 84 -30.47 -5.26 -2.66
C THR A 84 -29.80 -5.26 -1.31
N GLY A 85 -28.48 -4.99 -1.26
CA GLY A 85 -27.67 -5.15 -0.06
C GLY A 85 -27.46 -6.61 0.38
N ALA A 86 -27.99 -7.59 -0.36
CA ALA A 86 -27.84 -9.00 -0.03
C ALA A 86 -26.39 -9.47 -0.23
N PRO A 87 -25.88 -10.39 0.60
CA PRO A 87 -24.52 -10.87 0.46
C PRO A 87 -24.31 -11.66 -0.84
N VAL A 88 -23.17 -11.44 -1.50
CA VAL A 88 -22.75 -12.19 -2.68
C VAL A 88 -22.03 -13.46 -2.22
N THR A 89 -22.61 -14.61 -2.48
CA THR A 89 -22.05 -15.91 -2.10
C THR A 89 -21.66 -16.74 -3.32
N GLY A 90 -20.67 -17.63 -3.18
CA GLY A 90 -20.24 -18.52 -4.27
C GLY A 90 -19.57 -17.81 -5.44
N ALA A 91 -19.02 -16.61 -5.20
CA ALA A 91 -18.32 -15.86 -6.23
C ALA A 91 -16.95 -16.49 -6.58
N SER A 92 -16.58 -16.36 -7.84
CA SER A 92 -15.19 -16.51 -8.30
C SER A 92 -14.52 -15.14 -8.20
N ILE A 93 -13.42 -15.06 -7.48
CA ILE A 93 -12.73 -13.79 -7.20
C ILE A 93 -11.27 -13.88 -7.61
N ILE A 94 -10.81 -12.91 -8.38
CA ILE A 94 -9.41 -12.74 -8.76
C ILE A 94 -8.91 -11.43 -8.17
N VAL A 95 -7.73 -11.45 -7.56
CA VAL A 95 -7.09 -10.29 -6.95
C VAL A 95 -5.75 -10.05 -7.62
N THR A 96 -5.57 -8.84 -8.14
CA THR A 96 -4.39 -8.45 -8.91
C THR A 96 -3.75 -7.20 -8.30
N PRO A 97 -2.74 -7.36 -7.44
CA PRO A 97 -1.91 -6.25 -7.01
C PRO A 97 -1.04 -5.76 -8.16
N PHE A 98 -0.96 -4.44 -8.36
CA PHE A 98 -0.15 -3.83 -9.39
C PHE A 98 0.40 -2.49 -8.92
N MET A 99 1.64 -2.19 -9.28
CA MET A 99 2.32 -0.93 -9.01
C MET A 99 2.48 -0.15 -10.33
N PRO A 100 1.59 0.81 -10.63
CA PRO A 100 1.58 1.48 -11.94
C PRO A 100 2.84 2.27 -12.24
N ASP A 101 3.43 2.88 -11.22
CA ASP A 101 4.62 3.74 -11.38
C ASP A 101 5.86 2.93 -11.79
N HIS A 102 5.90 1.64 -11.44
CA HIS A 102 7.00 0.71 -11.78
C HIS A 102 6.59 -0.38 -12.79
N GLN A 103 5.33 -0.43 -13.21
CA GLN A 103 4.80 -1.39 -14.19
C GLN A 103 5.06 -2.86 -13.83
N HIS A 104 4.91 -3.21 -12.54
CA HIS A 104 5.06 -4.59 -12.08
C HIS A 104 3.98 -5.01 -11.08
N GLY A 105 3.85 -6.31 -10.89
CA GLY A 105 2.91 -6.95 -9.96
C GLY A 105 3.57 -7.43 -8.67
N PRO A 106 2.90 -8.35 -7.96
CA PRO A 106 3.27 -8.81 -6.61
C PRO A 106 4.49 -9.75 -6.57
N GLY A 107 5.24 -9.89 -7.67
CA GLY A 107 6.36 -10.83 -7.76
C GLY A 107 5.89 -12.30 -7.79
N ALA A 108 6.54 -13.15 -6.98
CA ALA A 108 6.27 -14.60 -6.98
C ALA A 108 4.98 -15.01 -6.24
N TYR A 109 4.26 -14.06 -5.64
CA TYR A 109 3.06 -14.35 -4.86
C TYR A 109 1.79 -14.21 -5.71
N THR A 110 0.86 -15.13 -5.49
CA THR A 110 -0.48 -15.07 -6.08
C THR A 110 -1.49 -14.98 -4.94
N PRO A 111 -2.31 -13.92 -4.86
CA PRO A 111 -3.35 -13.82 -3.84
C PRO A 111 -4.26 -15.02 -3.82
N GLN A 112 -4.61 -15.48 -2.61
CA GLN A 112 -5.51 -16.61 -2.38
C GLN A 112 -6.79 -16.10 -1.75
N VAL A 113 -7.93 -16.50 -2.32
CA VAL A 113 -9.26 -16.09 -1.84
C VAL A 113 -9.99 -17.30 -1.27
N GLN A 114 -10.58 -17.11 -0.09
CA GLN A 114 -11.37 -18.11 0.59
C GLN A 114 -12.65 -17.48 1.17
N ALA A 115 -13.80 -18.05 0.88
CA ALA A 115 -15.05 -17.67 1.56
C ALA A 115 -14.94 -18.01 3.06
N THR A 116 -15.46 -17.14 3.91
CA THR A 116 -15.55 -17.38 5.35
C THR A 116 -16.90 -18.03 5.72
N ALA A 117 -17.14 -18.21 7.02
CA ALA A 117 -18.45 -18.68 7.49
C ALA A 117 -19.55 -17.61 7.38
N ASN A 118 -19.18 -16.34 7.23
CA ASN A 118 -20.13 -15.25 7.09
C ASN A 118 -20.53 -15.10 5.61
N PRO A 119 -21.80 -15.05 5.27
CA PRO A 119 -22.26 -14.89 3.89
C PRO A 119 -21.70 -13.59 3.25
N GLY A 120 -21.14 -13.71 2.04
CA GLY A 120 -20.58 -12.59 1.30
C GLY A 120 -19.21 -12.10 1.80
N GLU A 121 -18.66 -12.74 2.83
CA GLU A 121 -17.35 -12.38 3.36
C GLU A 121 -16.27 -13.32 2.83
N TYR A 122 -15.17 -12.71 2.37
CA TYR A 122 -14.03 -13.41 1.78
C TYR A 122 -12.72 -12.96 2.43
N LYS A 123 -11.91 -13.94 2.81
CA LYS A 123 -10.54 -13.72 3.23
C LYS A 123 -9.62 -13.80 2.04
N ILE A 124 -8.81 -12.77 1.83
CA ILE A 124 -7.80 -12.67 0.78
C ILE A 124 -6.43 -12.65 1.45
N SER A 125 -5.61 -13.63 1.17
CA SER A 125 -4.24 -13.71 1.69
C SER A 125 -3.21 -13.59 0.57
N GLN A 126 -1.93 -13.41 0.93
CA GLN A 126 -0.81 -13.28 0.00
C GLN A 126 -0.92 -12.06 -0.95
N ILE A 127 -1.59 -11.00 -0.53
CA ILE A 127 -1.51 -9.72 -1.24
C ILE A 127 -0.13 -9.14 -0.95
N ASN A 128 0.79 -9.26 -1.91
CA ASN A 128 2.18 -8.83 -1.70
C ASN A 128 2.44 -7.44 -2.32
N THR A 129 2.71 -6.47 -1.45
CA THR A 129 3.10 -5.10 -1.77
C THR A 129 4.55 -4.90 -1.33
N TRP A 130 5.48 -5.64 -1.96
CA TRP A 130 6.86 -5.78 -1.52
C TRP A 130 7.71 -4.51 -1.65
N MET A 131 7.31 -3.56 -2.49
CA MET A 131 7.95 -2.25 -2.66
C MET A 131 7.15 -1.14 -1.99
N PRO A 132 7.79 -0.12 -1.40
CA PRO A 132 7.12 1.11 -1.02
C PRO A 132 6.57 1.87 -2.23
N GLY A 133 5.56 2.72 -2.03
CA GLY A 133 4.97 3.53 -3.09
C GLY A 133 3.51 3.20 -3.38
N TYR A 134 3.01 3.59 -4.54
CA TYR A 134 1.60 3.51 -4.91
C TYR A 134 1.22 2.17 -5.51
N TRP A 135 0.27 1.48 -4.90
CA TRP A 135 -0.27 0.20 -5.34
C TRP A 135 -1.77 0.28 -5.63
N GLU A 136 -2.18 -0.35 -6.70
CA GLU A 136 -3.56 -0.64 -7.04
C GLU A 136 -3.84 -2.13 -6.84
N ILE A 137 -4.87 -2.43 -6.03
CA ILE A 137 -5.30 -3.80 -5.78
C ILE A 137 -6.66 -3.98 -6.45
N THR A 138 -6.63 -4.50 -7.67
CA THR A 138 -7.86 -4.79 -8.42
C THR A 138 -8.45 -6.10 -7.93
N ILE A 139 -9.74 -6.09 -7.60
CA ILE A 139 -10.53 -7.25 -7.21
C ILE A 139 -11.64 -7.42 -8.23
N THR A 140 -11.57 -8.49 -9.00
CA THR A 140 -12.56 -8.86 -10.01
C THR A 140 -13.44 -9.98 -9.48
N VAL A 141 -14.74 -9.85 -9.65
CA VAL A 141 -15.75 -10.76 -9.09
C VAL A 141 -16.71 -11.22 -10.17
N ASP A 142 -16.89 -12.52 -10.27
CA ASP A 142 -17.89 -13.18 -11.08
C ASP A 142 -18.86 -13.94 -10.18
N ALA A 143 -20.14 -13.55 -10.17
CA ALA A 143 -21.18 -14.19 -9.41
C ALA A 143 -22.52 -14.16 -10.16
N ALA A 144 -23.23 -15.28 -10.23
CA ALA A 144 -24.54 -15.41 -10.87
C ALA A 144 -24.59 -14.81 -12.29
N GLN A 145 -23.52 -15.03 -13.08
CA GLN A 145 -23.36 -14.50 -14.45
C GLN A 145 -23.19 -12.98 -14.54
N VAL A 146 -22.93 -12.31 -13.42
CA VAL A 146 -22.61 -10.89 -13.35
C VAL A 146 -21.12 -10.73 -13.08
N HIS A 147 -20.50 -9.83 -13.83
CA HIS A 147 -19.08 -9.48 -13.72
C HIS A 147 -18.95 -8.03 -13.24
N ASP A 148 -18.12 -7.80 -12.23
CA ASP A 148 -17.81 -6.47 -11.74
C ASP A 148 -16.40 -6.44 -11.13
N SER A 149 -15.86 -5.24 -10.89
CA SER A 149 -14.55 -5.09 -10.28
C SER A 149 -14.46 -3.82 -9.43
N VAL A 150 -13.52 -3.82 -8.51
CA VAL A 150 -13.17 -2.67 -7.68
C VAL A 150 -11.66 -2.50 -7.65
N ILE A 151 -11.18 -1.28 -7.42
CA ILE A 151 -9.77 -1.00 -7.20
C ILE A 151 -9.62 -0.30 -5.85
N TYR A 152 -8.90 -0.93 -4.93
CA TYR A 152 -8.38 -0.28 -3.73
C TYR A 152 -6.97 0.24 -4.00
N LYS A 153 -6.69 1.45 -3.53
CA LYS A 153 -5.45 2.18 -3.83
C LYS A 153 -4.74 2.54 -2.54
N PHE A 154 -3.51 2.08 -2.38
CA PHE A 154 -2.75 2.39 -1.15
C PHE A 154 -1.35 2.89 -1.45
N CYS A 155 -0.93 3.89 -0.67
CA CYS A 155 0.46 4.28 -0.58
C CYS A 155 1.13 3.44 0.50
N ILE A 156 2.02 2.56 0.09
CA ILE A 156 2.74 1.65 0.99
C ILE A 156 3.99 2.35 1.51
N PRO A 157 4.18 2.46 2.83
CA PRO A 157 5.34 3.11 3.42
C PRO A 157 6.64 2.31 3.20
N ALA A 158 7.77 3.01 3.35
CA ALA A 158 9.12 2.42 3.28
C ALA A 158 9.46 1.56 4.51
#